data_39312dbd2994aa69a161cc94d979e537
#
_entry.id   39312dbd2994aa69a161cc94d979e537
#
_cell.length_a   1.000
_cell.length_b   1.000
_cell.length_c   1.000
_cell.angle_alpha   90.00
_cell.angle_beta   90.00
_cell.angle_gamma   90.00
#
_symmetry.space_group_name_H-M   'P 1'
#
loop_
_entity.id
_entity.type
_entity.pdbx_description
1 polymer ?
#
loop_
_entity_poly.entity_id
_entity_poly.type
_entity_poly.pdbx_seq_one_letter_code
_entity_poly.pdbx_strand_id
1 'polypeptide(L)'
;RKRAVKNEEKIIAEAKEEAGRIIDRANSEAELEKERVKDEVKQEIIGVATAMAGKFVASSLDESTQASRIDETLKEMGDDTWRDK
;
A
#
# COMPACT_ATOMS: atom_id res chain seq x y z
N ARG A 1 1.60 -19.53 60.30
CA ARG A 1 0.83 -20.23 59.22
C ARG A 1 -0.15 -19.30 58.51
N LYS A 2 -0.91 -18.50 59.26
CA LYS A 2 -1.85 -17.54 58.65
C LYS A 2 -1.14 -16.44 57.85
N ARG A 3 0.05 -15.99 58.26
CA ARG A 3 0.86 -14.99 57.52
C ARG A 3 1.40 -15.59 56.22
N ALA A 4 1.85 -16.86 56.25
CA ALA A 4 2.40 -17.52 55.07
C ALA A 4 1.31 -17.71 54.01
N VAL A 5 0.12 -18.15 54.44
CA VAL A 5 -1.02 -18.33 53.52
C VAL A 5 -1.48 -17.00 52.92
N LYS A 6 -1.56 -15.94 53.71
CA LYS A 6 -1.90 -14.58 53.24
C LYS A 6 -0.85 -14.05 52.27
N ASN A 7 0.44 -14.30 52.53
CA ASN A 7 1.52 -13.90 51.61
C ASN A 7 1.42 -14.67 50.28
N GLU A 8 1.14 -15.95 50.32
CA GLU A 8 0.96 -16.78 49.11
C GLU A 8 -0.21 -16.27 48.28
N GLU A 9 -1.35 -16.00 48.93
CA GLU A 9 -2.55 -15.45 48.27
C GLU A 9 -2.25 -14.08 47.63
N LYS A 10 -1.51 -13.24 48.35
CA LYS A 10 -1.08 -11.94 47.85
C LYS A 10 -0.17 -12.08 46.64
N ILE A 11 0.81 -12.96 46.71
CA ILE A 11 1.75 -13.21 45.59
C ILE A 11 0.99 -13.73 44.38
N ILE A 12 0.04 -14.65 44.56
CA ILE A 12 -0.77 -15.17 43.44
C ILE A 12 -1.64 -14.07 42.86
N ALA A 13 -2.27 -13.25 43.71
CA ALA A 13 -3.09 -12.13 43.22
C ALA A 13 -2.28 -11.11 42.43
N GLU A 14 -1.09 -10.75 42.93
CA GLU A 14 -0.18 -9.84 42.23
C GLU A 14 0.31 -10.45 40.91
N ALA A 15 0.61 -11.75 40.88
CA ALA A 15 1.03 -12.45 39.67
C ALA A 15 -0.10 -12.48 38.62
N LYS A 16 -1.35 -12.71 39.03
CA LYS A 16 -2.50 -12.68 38.15
C LYS A 16 -2.75 -11.29 37.58
N GLU A 17 -2.61 -10.28 38.42
CA GLU A 17 -2.76 -8.88 38.00
C GLU A 17 -1.68 -8.49 36.99
N GLU A 18 -0.43 -8.86 37.26
CA GLU A 18 0.67 -8.62 36.34
C GLU A 18 0.50 -9.38 35.02
N ALA A 19 0.06 -10.65 35.07
CA ALA A 19 -0.25 -11.40 33.88
C ALA A 19 -1.35 -10.72 33.05
N GLY A 20 -2.38 -10.22 33.72
CA GLY A 20 -3.44 -9.45 33.06
C GLY A 20 -2.89 -8.21 32.35
N ARG A 21 -2.01 -7.45 32.99
CA ARG A 21 -1.38 -6.27 32.40
C ARG A 21 -0.53 -6.64 31.18
N ILE A 22 0.21 -7.74 31.27
CA ILE A 22 1.03 -8.24 30.15
C ILE A 22 0.16 -8.63 28.97
N ILE A 23 -0.92 -9.34 29.22
CA ILE A 23 -1.87 -9.75 28.16
C ILE A 23 -2.50 -8.53 27.52
N ASP A 24 -2.97 -7.57 28.31
CA ASP A 24 -3.59 -6.34 27.80
C ASP A 24 -2.62 -5.54 26.94
N ARG A 25 -1.36 -5.42 27.38
CA ARG A 25 -0.30 -4.76 26.62
C ARG A 25 -0.05 -5.49 25.31
N ALA A 26 0.08 -6.82 25.36
CA ALA A 26 0.30 -7.63 24.17
C ALA A 26 -0.83 -7.48 23.17
N ASN A 27 -2.07 -7.46 23.64
CA ASN A 27 -3.23 -7.25 22.78
C ASN A 27 -3.24 -5.86 22.15
N SER A 28 -2.88 -4.83 22.92
CA SER A 28 -2.77 -3.46 22.39
C SER A 28 -1.67 -3.34 21.35
N GLU A 29 -0.51 -3.93 21.62
CA GLU A 29 0.61 -3.95 20.66
C GLU A 29 0.24 -4.72 19.39
N ALA A 30 -0.47 -5.84 19.51
CA ALA A 30 -0.96 -6.60 18.36
C ALA A 30 -1.93 -5.80 17.51
N GLU A 31 -2.84 -5.04 18.10
CA GLU A 31 -3.76 -4.16 17.37
C GLU A 31 -3.01 -3.04 16.66
N LEU A 32 -2.04 -2.42 17.30
CA LEU A 32 -1.21 -1.38 16.66
C LEU A 32 -0.41 -1.95 15.50
N GLU A 33 0.17 -3.13 15.66
CA GLU A 33 0.93 -3.81 14.61
C GLU A 33 0.03 -4.15 13.42
N LYS A 34 -1.17 -4.63 13.68
CA LYS A 34 -2.17 -4.93 12.66
C LYS A 34 -2.52 -3.68 11.84
N GLU A 35 -2.74 -2.54 12.49
CA GLU A 35 -3.01 -1.27 11.81
C GLU A 35 -1.80 -0.80 11.00
N ARG A 36 -0.59 -0.96 11.53
CA ARG A 36 0.64 -0.63 10.83
C ARG A 36 0.79 -1.45 9.55
N VAL A 37 0.56 -2.75 9.64
CA VAL A 37 0.64 -3.66 8.48
C VAL A 37 -0.43 -3.31 7.44
N LYS A 38 -1.64 -3.00 7.87
CA LYS A 38 -2.70 -2.51 6.97
C LYS A 38 -2.28 -1.27 6.20
N ASP A 39 -1.70 -0.30 6.89
CA ASP A 39 -1.24 0.95 6.27
C ASP A 39 -0.10 0.68 5.28
N GLU A 40 0.85 -0.19 5.62
CA GLU A 40 1.94 -0.58 4.73
C GLU A 40 1.42 -1.22 3.45
N VAL A 41 0.52 -2.19 3.58
CA VAL A 41 -0.09 -2.88 2.43
C VAL A 41 -0.86 -1.89 1.58
N LYS A 42 -1.62 -1.00 2.19
CA LYS A 42 -2.34 0.06 1.50
C LYS A 42 -1.41 0.96 0.69
N GLN A 43 -0.29 1.37 1.28
CA GLN A 43 0.72 2.18 0.59
C GLN A 43 1.38 1.44 -0.56
N GLU A 44 1.64 0.15 -0.41
CA GLU A 44 2.15 -0.69 -1.48
C GLU A 44 1.17 -0.78 -2.64
N ILE A 45 -0.11 -0.99 -2.36
CA ILE A 45 -1.16 -1.04 -3.37
C ILE A 45 -1.25 0.29 -4.11
N ILE A 46 -1.23 1.40 -3.38
CA ILE A 46 -1.24 2.75 -3.98
C ILE A 46 -0.02 2.95 -4.86
N GLY A 47 1.15 2.52 -4.41
CA GLY A 47 2.39 2.61 -5.17
C GLY A 47 2.34 1.83 -6.47
N VAL A 48 1.87 0.59 -6.43
CA VAL A 48 1.70 -0.25 -7.63
C VAL A 48 0.66 0.35 -8.56
N ALA A 49 -0.48 0.77 -8.05
CA ALA A 49 -1.53 1.40 -8.86
C ALA A 49 -1.04 2.68 -9.53
N THR A 50 -0.28 3.51 -8.83
CA THR A 50 0.31 4.74 -9.36
C THR A 50 1.32 4.43 -10.47
N ALA A 51 2.17 3.43 -10.28
CA ALA A 51 3.13 2.99 -11.29
C ALA A 51 2.44 2.45 -12.54
N MET A 52 1.39 1.67 -12.37
CA MET A 52 0.59 1.16 -13.49
C MET A 52 -0.12 2.29 -14.24
N ALA A 53 -0.70 3.23 -13.52
CA ALA A 53 -1.34 4.42 -14.13
C ALA A 53 -0.32 5.25 -14.91
N GLY A 54 0.88 5.44 -14.37
CA GLY A 54 1.97 6.13 -15.05
C GLY A 54 2.38 5.45 -16.36
N LYS A 55 2.50 4.14 -16.35
CA LYS A 55 2.80 3.34 -17.56
C LYS A 55 1.69 3.44 -18.58
N PHE A 56 0.45 3.39 -18.13
CA PHE A 56 -0.72 3.52 -19.01
C PHE A 56 -0.73 4.89 -19.70
N VAL A 57 -0.51 5.97 -18.96
CA VAL A 57 -0.47 7.32 -19.50
C VAL A 57 0.68 7.45 -20.51
N ALA A 58 1.87 6.97 -20.18
CA ALA A 58 3.01 6.99 -21.09
C ALA A 58 2.74 6.23 -22.38
N SER A 59 2.15 5.05 -22.29
CA SER A 59 1.75 4.24 -23.45
C SER A 59 0.71 4.94 -24.30
N SER A 60 -0.28 5.58 -23.69
CA SER A 60 -1.31 6.35 -24.41
C SER A 60 -0.74 7.55 -25.12
N LEU A 61 0.22 8.25 -24.53
CA LEU A 61 0.92 9.38 -25.15
C LEU A 61 1.74 8.91 -26.35
N ASP A 62 2.44 7.79 -26.24
CA ASP A 62 3.20 7.21 -27.35
C ASP A 62 2.31 6.85 -28.53
N GLU A 63 1.18 6.22 -28.28
CA GLU A 63 0.19 5.89 -29.30
C GLU A 63 -0.35 7.14 -29.98
N SER A 64 -0.68 8.18 -29.22
CA SER A 64 -1.13 9.45 -29.73
C SER A 64 -0.07 10.12 -30.60
N THR A 65 1.18 10.10 -30.18
CA THR A 65 2.32 10.62 -30.95
C THR A 65 2.49 9.87 -32.27
N GLN A 66 2.42 8.55 -32.24
CA GLN A 66 2.52 7.71 -33.43
C GLN A 66 1.37 8.01 -34.41
N ALA A 67 0.16 8.11 -33.92
CA ALA A 67 -1.00 8.45 -34.73
C ALA A 67 -0.82 9.82 -35.40
N SER A 68 -0.33 10.82 -34.68
CA SER A 68 -0.03 12.15 -35.22
C SER A 68 1.03 12.10 -36.31
N ARG A 69 2.08 11.31 -36.12
CA ARG A 69 3.13 11.12 -37.13
C ARG A 69 2.62 10.45 -38.39
N ILE A 70 1.77 9.46 -38.25
CA ILE A 70 1.13 8.78 -39.38
C ILE A 70 0.25 9.76 -40.15
N ASP A 71 -0.55 10.56 -39.47
CA ASP A 71 -1.40 11.56 -40.09
C ASP A 71 -0.61 12.61 -40.85
N GLU A 72 0.51 13.09 -40.30
CA GLU A 72 1.40 14.02 -40.96
C GLU A 72 2.01 13.42 -42.23
N THR A 73 2.45 12.16 -42.15
CA THR A 73 3.03 11.45 -43.29
C THR A 73 1.99 11.27 -44.39
N LEU A 74 0.78 10.91 -44.04
CA LEU A 74 -0.33 10.79 -45.01
C LEU A 74 -0.66 12.12 -45.66
N LYS A 75 -0.63 13.21 -44.92
CA LYS A 75 -0.80 14.56 -45.45
C LYS A 75 0.28 14.91 -46.46
N GLU A 76 1.56 14.67 -46.13
CA GLU A 76 2.67 14.92 -47.01
C GLU A 76 2.56 14.10 -48.30
N MET A 77 2.20 12.83 -48.17
CA MET A 77 1.99 11.97 -49.35
C MET A 77 0.84 12.48 -50.24
N GLY A 78 -0.23 12.99 -49.63
CA GLY A 78 -1.37 13.56 -50.33
C GLY A 78 -0.95 14.84 -51.09
N ASP A 79 -0.20 15.70 -50.45
CA ASP A 79 0.31 16.93 -51.05
C ASP A 79 1.24 16.65 -52.23
N ASP A 80 2.16 15.67 -52.08
CA ASP A 80 3.06 15.25 -53.19
C ASP A 80 2.30 14.67 -54.37
N THR A 81 1.25 13.90 -54.13
CA THR A 81 0.38 13.36 -55.20
C THR A 81 -0.30 14.49 -55.96
N TRP A 82 -0.70 15.54 -55.27
CA TRP A 82 -1.29 16.74 -55.90
C TRP A 82 -0.27 17.50 -56.77
N ARG A 83 0.97 17.58 -56.35
CA ARG A 83 2.05 18.31 -57.06
C ARG A 83 2.43 17.61 -58.38
N ASP A 84 2.37 16.30 -58.38
CA ASP A 84 2.73 15.50 -59.58
C ASP A 84 1.66 15.50 -60.67
N LYS A 85 0.52 16.06 -60.36
CA LYS A 85 -0.53 16.33 -61.35
C LYS A 85 -0.46 17.71 -61.91
#